data_2a06b6f5ca0df10ba2337e0adf9b87ba
#
_entry.id   2a06b6f5ca0df10ba2337e0adf9b87ba
#
_cell.length_a   1.000
_cell.length_b   1.000
_cell.length_c   1.000
_cell.angle_alpha   90.00
_cell.angle_beta   90.00
_cell.angle_gamma   90.00
#
_symmetry.space_group_name_H-M   'P 1'
#
loop_
_entity.id
_entity.type
_entity.pdbx_description
1 polymer ?
#
loop_
_entity_poly.entity_id
_entity_poly.type
_entity_poly.pdbx_seq_one_letter_code
_entity_poly.pdbx_strand_id
1 'polypeptide(L)'
;MNTIMKMFFVLASCLALASVTPGAEEQNEHKPAPKKKAAAPAHAAQPAQHPVAPAGHASQHAMAPAGHPPQHAITPAGNARLQTQRNVSTTPSRGVPGGQANAQRFQARHFNLANKPNPAIASVKFKANNRIQGSQNWQGQHYQAFRTYRSQWHDRVWWGHHYSRIVLIGGGWYYWNLGFWYPAWGYDPGYSYYPYDGPIYGYNNLPPDQVVANVQTALQEQGYYHGEVDGLLGPLTRAAIADYQRDRGLYITSAVDEPTLASLGMT
;
A
#
# COMPACT_ATOMS: atom_id res chain seq x y z
N MET A 1 6.04 57.02 10.00
CA MET A 1 6.78 57.09 11.27
C MET A 1 7.12 55.66 11.64
N ASN A 2 8.21 55.20 11.11
CA ASN A 2 9.49 54.89 11.79
C ASN A 2 9.29 53.96 12.99
N THR A 3 9.79 52.75 12.95
CA THR A 3 11.11 52.49 13.48
C THR A 3 11.64 51.13 13.03
N ILE A 4 12.73 51.19 12.37
CA ILE A 4 13.77 50.21 12.07
C ILE A 4 14.38 49.72 13.40
N MET A 5 14.59 48.44 13.57
CA MET A 5 15.56 47.92 14.55
C MET A 5 16.10 46.56 14.10
N LYS A 6 17.16 46.62 13.41
CA LYS A 6 18.59 46.32 13.74
C LYS A 6 18.86 44.86 14.09
N MET A 7 19.51 44.23 13.12
CA MET A 7 20.36 43.04 13.21
C MET A 7 21.40 43.16 14.33
N PHE A 8 21.62 42.04 15.00
CA PHE A 8 22.92 41.76 15.64
C PHE A 8 23.39 40.36 15.20
N PHE A 9 24.41 40.42 14.35
CA PHE A 9 25.33 39.30 14.14
C PHE A 9 26.31 39.31 15.33
N VAL A 10 26.48 38.15 15.95
CA VAL A 10 27.67 37.91 16.80
C VAL A 10 28.35 36.66 16.24
N LEU A 11 29.43 36.92 15.52
CA LEU A 11 30.50 35.98 15.21
C LEU A 11 31.34 35.81 16.48
N ALA A 12 31.49 34.60 16.97
CA ALA A 12 32.53 34.25 17.93
C ALA A 12 33.34 33.09 17.34
N SER A 13 34.47 33.46 16.72
CA SER A 13 35.59 32.58 16.43
C SER A 13 36.33 32.26 17.73
N CYS A 14 36.47 30.97 18.04
CA CYS A 14 37.52 30.54 18.96
C CYS A 14 38.37 29.50 18.26
N LEU A 15 39.54 29.94 17.84
CA LEU A 15 40.73 29.14 17.58
C LEU A 15 41.22 28.58 18.92
N ALA A 16 41.46 27.30 19.02
CA ALA A 16 42.31 26.75 20.07
C ALA A 16 43.30 25.76 19.41
N LEU A 17 44.54 26.08 19.67
CA LEU A 17 45.78 25.48 19.14
C LEU A 17 46.03 24.10 19.68
N ALA A 18 46.69 23.34 18.84
CA ALA A 18 47.28 22.05 19.08
C ALA A 18 48.34 22.03 20.20
N SER A 19 48.37 20.99 20.97
CA SER A 19 49.56 20.60 21.74
C SER A 19 49.85 19.10 21.42
N VAL A 20 50.89 18.91 20.68
CA VAL A 20 51.57 17.63 20.45
C VAL A 20 52.49 17.33 21.60
N THR A 21 52.37 16.21 22.24
CA THR A 21 53.44 15.61 23.04
C THR A 21 53.69 14.18 22.55
N PRO A 22 54.94 13.81 22.24
CA PRO A 22 55.31 12.45 21.90
C PRO A 22 55.84 11.73 23.14
N GLY A 23 55.64 10.43 23.17
CA GLY A 23 56.33 9.56 24.11
C GLY A 23 55.58 8.33 24.56
N ALA A 24 55.90 7.27 24.12
CA ALA A 24 56.62 6.08 24.57
C ALA A 24 56.01 4.83 23.95
N GLU A 25 56.89 4.17 23.20
CA GLU A 25 56.81 2.74 22.83
C GLU A 25 56.73 1.89 24.11
N GLU A 26 55.82 0.94 24.10
CA GLU A 26 56.06 -0.30 24.83
C GLU A 26 55.62 -1.48 23.95
N GLN A 27 56.64 -2.16 23.44
CA GLN A 27 56.55 -3.47 22.82
C GLN A 27 56.09 -4.47 23.86
N ASN A 28 55.10 -5.26 23.53
CA ASN A 28 54.93 -6.54 24.17
C ASN A 28 54.64 -7.62 23.11
N GLU A 29 55.68 -8.34 22.84
CA GLU A 29 55.67 -9.63 22.14
C GLU A 29 54.83 -10.68 22.87
N HIS A 30 54.40 -11.63 22.08
CA HIS A 30 54.01 -13.00 22.41
C HIS A 30 52.56 -13.31 22.10
N LYS A 31 52.19 -14.31 21.36
CA LYS A 31 52.72 -15.66 21.11
C LYS A 31 51.82 -16.33 20.08
N PRO A 32 52.31 -17.09 19.12
CA PRO A 32 51.46 -17.81 18.17
C PRO A 32 50.81 -19.02 18.80
N ALA A 33 49.50 -19.19 18.56
CA ALA A 33 48.75 -20.36 18.95
C ALA A 33 49.01 -21.56 18.03
N PRO A 34 48.94 -22.79 18.53
CA PRO A 34 49.42 -23.98 17.83
C PRO A 34 48.43 -24.45 16.73
N LYS A 35 49.06 -24.85 15.61
CA LYS A 35 48.41 -25.58 14.53
C LYS A 35 47.92 -26.94 15.04
N LYS A 36 46.63 -27.23 14.89
CA LYS A 36 46.11 -28.60 14.96
C LYS A 36 45.81 -29.13 13.56
N LYS A 37 46.41 -30.28 13.37
CA LYS A 37 46.49 -31.18 12.24
C LYS A 37 45.18 -31.38 11.47
N ALA A 38 45.37 -31.45 10.17
CA ALA A 38 44.47 -32.03 9.19
C ALA A 38 44.14 -33.50 9.53
N ALA A 39 42.91 -33.86 9.41
CA ALA A 39 42.47 -35.23 9.21
C ALA A 39 41.75 -35.32 7.85
N ALA A 40 42.19 -36.30 7.07
CA ALA A 40 41.85 -36.54 5.70
C ALA A 40 40.50 -37.24 5.53
N PRO A 41 40.04 -37.44 4.29
CA PRO A 41 38.63 -37.46 3.89
C PRO A 41 38.00 -38.86 3.95
N ALA A 42 36.73 -38.94 4.20
CA ALA A 42 35.99 -40.17 4.05
C ALA A 42 34.73 -39.95 3.21
N HIS A 43 34.73 -40.62 2.08
CA HIS A 43 33.66 -41.23 1.34
C HIS A 43 32.55 -40.33 0.74
N ALA A 44 32.69 -40.22 -0.57
CA ALA A 44 31.60 -39.99 -1.54
C ALA A 44 30.50 -41.05 -1.35
N ALA A 45 29.27 -40.58 -1.16
CA ALA A 45 28.10 -41.39 -1.35
C ALA A 45 27.45 -40.99 -2.71
N GLN A 46 27.35 -41.99 -3.59
CA GLN A 46 26.68 -41.87 -4.89
C GLN A 46 25.20 -41.60 -4.72
N PRO A 47 24.57 -40.92 -5.70
CA PRO A 47 23.13 -40.74 -5.71
C PRO A 47 22.44 -42.05 -6.13
N ALA A 48 21.44 -42.42 -5.36
CA ALA A 48 20.54 -43.53 -5.67
C ALA A 48 19.75 -43.25 -6.94
N GLN A 49 19.84 -44.17 -7.90
CA GLN A 49 19.03 -44.21 -9.10
C GLN A 49 17.62 -44.69 -8.73
N HIS A 50 16.62 -43.94 -9.14
CA HIS A 50 15.22 -44.39 -9.10
C HIS A 50 14.95 -45.40 -10.18
N PRO A 51 14.21 -46.49 -9.90
CA PRO A 51 13.82 -47.46 -10.92
C PRO A 51 12.68 -46.88 -11.78
N VAL A 52 12.88 -47.02 -13.09
CA VAL A 52 11.88 -46.77 -14.13
C VAL A 52 10.87 -47.91 -14.12
N ALA A 53 9.60 -47.62 -13.93
CA ALA A 53 8.51 -48.57 -14.15
C ALA A 53 8.01 -48.49 -15.60
N PRO A 54 7.59 -49.62 -16.21
CA PRO A 54 7.33 -49.71 -17.66
C PRO A 54 5.96 -49.19 -18.06
N ALA A 55 5.93 -48.67 -19.28
CA ALA A 55 4.75 -48.25 -19.99
C ALA A 55 3.78 -49.42 -20.24
N GLY A 56 2.51 -49.18 -20.07
CA GLY A 56 1.47 -50.12 -20.41
C GLY A 56 0.14 -49.43 -20.72
N HIS A 57 -0.19 -49.53 -22.00
CA HIS A 57 -1.51 -49.51 -22.65
C HIS A 57 -2.22 -48.19 -22.93
N ALA A 58 -2.14 -47.83 -24.18
CA ALA A 58 -3.06 -47.03 -24.94
C ALA A 58 -4.49 -47.59 -24.90
N SER A 59 -5.45 -46.72 -24.64
CA SER A 59 -6.83 -46.91 -25.05
C SER A 59 -7.29 -45.71 -25.83
N GLN A 60 -7.38 -45.89 -27.14
CA GLN A 60 -8.04 -44.99 -28.07
C GLN A 60 -9.53 -45.01 -27.78
N HIS A 61 -10.15 -43.92 -27.51
CA HIS A 61 -11.59 -43.76 -27.74
C HIS A 61 -11.86 -42.52 -28.58
N ALA A 62 -12.59 -42.81 -29.61
CA ALA A 62 -12.96 -42.09 -30.79
C ALA A 62 -13.52 -40.69 -30.55
N MET A 63 -13.19 -39.82 -31.51
CA MET A 63 -13.80 -38.54 -31.78
C MET A 63 -15.26 -38.71 -32.19
N ALA A 64 -16.15 -37.91 -31.61
CA ALA A 64 -17.46 -37.60 -32.20
C ALA A 64 -17.51 -36.09 -32.52
N PRO A 65 -18.09 -35.71 -33.69
CA PRO A 65 -17.98 -34.34 -34.19
C PRO A 65 -19.03 -33.41 -33.58
N ALA A 66 -18.60 -32.15 -33.38
CA ALA A 66 -19.42 -31.05 -32.95
C ALA A 66 -20.55 -30.70 -33.92
N GLY A 67 -21.77 -30.69 -33.44
CA GLY A 67 -22.93 -30.18 -34.17
C GLY A 67 -22.97 -28.64 -34.12
N HIS A 68 -23.05 -28.03 -35.30
CA HIS A 68 -23.36 -26.62 -35.46
C HIS A 68 -24.86 -26.34 -35.25
N PRO A 69 -25.28 -25.24 -34.64
CA PRO A 69 -26.66 -24.77 -34.65
C PRO A 69 -27.00 -24.16 -36.02
N PRO A 70 -28.25 -24.28 -36.48
CA PRO A 70 -28.65 -23.85 -37.83
C PRO A 70 -28.78 -22.32 -37.95
N GLN A 71 -28.26 -21.83 -39.06
CA GLN A 71 -28.50 -20.48 -39.54
C GLN A 71 -29.92 -20.41 -40.12
N HIS A 72 -30.75 -19.50 -39.61
CA HIS A 72 -32.02 -19.14 -40.27
C HIS A 72 -31.77 -18.07 -41.33
N ALA A 73 -32.21 -18.42 -42.54
CA ALA A 73 -32.13 -17.64 -43.74
C ALA A 73 -33.01 -16.37 -43.66
N ILE A 74 -32.47 -15.32 -44.22
CA ILE A 74 -33.17 -14.06 -44.47
C ILE A 74 -33.86 -14.18 -45.83
N THR A 75 -35.16 -13.90 -45.88
CA THR A 75 -35.86 -13.66 -47.14
C THR A 75 -36.39 -12.22 -47.19
N PRO A 76 -36.21 -11.48 -48.25
CA PRO A 76 -36.75 -10.14 -48.41
C PRO A 76 -38.06 -10.13 -49.21
N ALA A 77 -39.07 -9.44 -48.72
CA ALA A 77 -40.17 -8.89 -49.50
C ALA A 77 -40.93 -7.92 -48.54
N GLY A 78 -41.28 -6.75 -48.90
CA GLY A 78 -41.90 -6.12 -49.96
C GLY A 78 -42.29 -4.72 -49.51
N ASN A 79 -42.11 -3.77 -50.41
CA ASN A 79 -42.55 -2.37 -50.29
C ASN A 79 -44.05 -2.25 -50.09
N ALA A 80 -44.48 -1.45 -49.12
CA ALA A 80 -45.77 -0.76 -49.17
C ALA A 80 -45.63 0.62 -48.58
N ARG A 81 -45.69 1.57 -49.47
CA ARG A 81 -45.79 3.00 -49.28
C ARG A 81 -47.21 3.35 -48.87
N LEU A 82 -47.44 3.98 -47.73
CA LEU A 82 -48.60 4.86 -47.53
C LEU A 82 -48.20 6.00 -46.61
N GLN A 83 -48.43 7.18 -47.18
CA GLN A 83 -48.35 8.49 -46.55
C GLN A 83 -49.47 8.65 -45.52
N THR A 84 -49.20 9.46 -44.56
CA THR A 84 -50.05 10.55 -44.02
C THR A 84 -50.18 10.49 -42.50
N GLN A 85 -49.69 11.45 -41.89
CA GLN A 85 -50.19 12.48 -40.99
C GLN A 85 -49.25 12.79 -39.85
N ARG A 86 -48.88 14.06 -39.86
CA ARG A 86 -48.26 14.74 -38.74
C ARG A 86 -49.17 14.69 -37.52
N ASN A 87 -48.72 14.13 -36.44
CA ASN A 87 -49.15 14.51 -35.13
C ASN A 87 -47.91 14.85 -34.31
N VAL A 88 -47.74 16.13 -34.09
CA VAL A 88 -46.76 16.67 -33.13
C VAL A 88 -47.34 16.38 -31.75
N SER A 89 -46.99 15.24 -31.21
CA SER A 89 -47.12 14.97 -29.78
C SER A 89 -45.76 15.21 -29.18
N THR A 90 -45.63 16.33 -28.54
CA THR A 90 -44.56 16.60 -27.59
C THR A 90 -44.63 15.57 -26.46
N THR A 91 -43.93 14.45 -26.64
CA THR A 91 -43.68 13.55 -25.54
C THR A 91 -42.59 14.20 -24.69
N PRO A 92 -42.83 14.45 -23.42
CA PRO A 92 -41.76 14.93 -22.56
C PRO A 92 -40.68 13.85 -22.51
N SER A 93 -39.49 14.23 -22.96
CA SER A 93 -38.25 13.46 -22.79
C SER A 93 -38.24 12.96 -21.35
N ARG A 94 -38.41 11.67 -21.21
CA ARG A 94 -38.24 10.98 -19.92
C ARG A 94 -36.79 11.19 -19.53
N GLY A 95 -36.55 12.27 -18.77
CA GLY A 95 -35.27 12.52 -18.15
C GLY A 95 -34.86 11.23 -17.44
N VAL A 96 -33.72 10.72 -17.83
CA VAL A 96 -32.98 9.75 -17.02
C VAL A 96 -32.95 10.39 -15.63
N PRO A 97 -33.43 9.74 -14.58
CA PRO A 97 -33.23 10.26 -13.26
C PRO A 97 -31.71 10.24 -13.05
N GLY A 98 -31.07 11.37 -13.23
CA GLY A 98 -29.82 11.64 -12.61
C GLY A 98 -30.06 11.49 -11.11
N GLY A 99 -29.89 10.29 -10.61
CA GLY A 99 -29.84 10.04 -9.19
C GLY A 99 -28.74 10.93 -8.66
N GLN A 100 -29.10 12.10 -8.17
CA GLN A 100 -28.38 12.67 -7.05
C GLN A 100 -28.55 11.62 -5.96
N ALA A 101 -27.64 10.64 -5.97
CA ALA A 101 -27.40 9.85 -4.80
C ALA A 101 -27.13 10.89 -3.72
N ASN A 102 -28.07 11.05 -2.79
CA ASN A 102 -27.83 11.63 -1.50
C ASN A 102 -26.66 10.83 -0.97
N ALA A 103 -25.44 11.31 -1.19
CA ALA A 103 -24.25 10.74 -0.63
C ALA A 103 -24.43 10.92 0.88
N GLN A 104 -24.98 9.90 1.51
CA GLN A 104 -25.07 9.86 2.96
C GLN A 104 -23.65 10.05 3.46
N ARG A 105 -23.45 11.19 4.11
CA ARG A 105 -22.15 11.50 4.69
C ARG A 105 -21.78 10.36 5.64
N PHE A 106 -20.71 9.67 5.33
CA PHE A 106 -20.22 8.57 6.18
C PHE A 106 -19.89 9.14 7.57
N GLN A 107 -20.42 8.52 8.60
CA GLN A 107 -20.10 8.92 9.98
C GLN A 107 -18.97 8.06 10.50
N ALA A 108 -17.88 8.71 10.91
CA ALA A 108 -16.76 8.02 11.53
C ALA A 108 -17.20 7.26 12.78
N ARG A 109 -16.76 6.01 12.88
CA ARG A 109 -16.99 5.11 14.01
C ARG A 109 -15.66 4.86 14.74
N HIS A 110 -15.76 4.53 16.02
CA HIS A 110 -14.64 4.02 16.79
C HIS A 110 -14.76 2.52 16.93
N PHE A 111 -13.65 1.83 16.68
CA PHE A 111 -13.56 0.38 16.71
C PHE A 111 -12.68 -0.08 17.88
N ASN A 112 -13.03 -1.18 18.50
CA ASN A 112 -12.15 -1.85 19.46
C ASN A 112 -11.22 -2.81 18.70
N LEU A 113 -10.09 -2.29 18.20
CA LEU A 113 -9.15 -3.02 17.37
C LEU A 113 -8.05 -3.67 18.19
N ALA A 114 -7.56 -4.81 17.72
CA ALA A 114 -6.43 -5.49 18.37
C ALA A 114 -5.12 -4.73 18.08
N ASN A 115 -4.46 -4.24 19.13
CA ASN A 115 -3.15 -3.57 18.98
C ASN A 115 -2.00 -4.58 18.95
N LYS A 116 -2.08 -5.56 18.03
CA LYS A 116 -1.07 -6.60 17.80
C LYS A 116 -1.03 -7.02 16.35
N PRO A 117 0.09 -7.61 15.88
CA PRO A 117 0.19 -8.17 14.54
C PRO A 117 -0.91 -9.20 14.26
N ASN A 118 -1.46 -9.18 13.05
CA ASN A 118 -2.34 -10.22 12.55
C ASN A 118 -1.48 -11.26 11.80
N PRO A 119 -1.35 -12.50 12.29
CA PRO A 119 -0.48 -13.51 11.67
C PRO A 119 -0.94 -13.94 10.27
N ALA A 120 -2.21 -13.71 9.92
CA ALA A 120 -2.74 -13.99 8.59
C ALA A 120 -2.32 -12.95 7.54
N ILE A 121 -1.81 -11.79 7.95
CA ILE A 121 -1.37 -10.72 7.07
C ILE A 121 0.14 -10.57 7.19
N ALA A 122 0.85 -10.83 6.09
CA ALA A 122 2.30 -10.67 6.08
C ALA A 122 2.71 -9.20 6.27
N SER A 123 3.69 -8.97 7.15
CA SER A 123 4.37 -7.67 7.24
C SER A 123 5.23 -7.45 6.01
N VAL A 124 5.20 -6.25 5.43
CA VAL A 124 6.19 -5.85 4.44
C VAL A 124 7.55 -5.71 5.13
N LYS A 125 8.62 -5.93 4.37
CA LYS A 125 9.98 -5.73 4.88
C LYS A 125 10.47 -4.35 4.51
N PHE A 126 11.22 -3.73 5.40
CA PHE A 126 11.88 -2.46 5.12
C PHE A 126 12.79 -2.56 3.90
N LYS A 127 12.65 -1.58 3.02
CA LYS A 127 13.55 -1.37 1.89
C LYS A 127 13.86 0.12 1.81
N ALA A 128 15.11 0.48 2.03
CA ALA A 128 15.52 1.89 1.99
C ALA A 128 15.14 2.56 0.66
N ASN A 129 14.63 3.78 0.74
CA ASN A 129 14.18 4.57 -0.41
C ASN A 129 13.09 3.89 -1.26
N ASN A 130 12.34 2.95 -0.67
CA ASN A 130 11.18 2.37 -1.34
C ASN A 130 10.19 3.47 -1.74
N ARG A 131 9.59 3.33 -2.92
CA ARG A 131 8.62 4.27 -3.50
C ARG A 131 7.30 3.57 -3.73
N ILE A 132 6.23 4.32 -3.73
CA ILE A 132 4.94 3.79 -4.16
C ILE A 132 4.96 3.60 -5.66
N GLN A 133 4.82 2.35 -6.09
CA GLN A 133 4.83 1.99 -7.50
C GLN A 133 3.71 2.70 -8.26
N GLY A 134 4.01 3.28 -9.40
CA GLY A 134 3.04 4.01 -10.24
C GLY A 134 2.71 5.42 -9.78
N SER A 135 3.12 5.83 -8.56
CA SER A 135 2.77 7.14 -8.00
C SER A 135 3.26 8.33 -8.84
N GLN A 136 4.33 8.17 -9.59
CA GLN A 136 4.86 9.21 -10.49
C GLN A 136 3.85 9.65 -11.56
N ASN A 137 2.87 8.81 -11.88
CA ASN A 137 1.85 9.08 -12.90
C ASN A 137 0.58 9.73 -12.32
N TRP A 138 0.43 9.77 -11.00
CA TRP A 138 -0.76 10.34 -10.36
C TRP A 138 -0.65 11.86 -10.27
N GLN A 139 -1.58 12.56 -10.89
CA GLN A 139 -1.59 14.01 -10.98
C GLN A 139 -2.35 14.66 -9.82
N GLY A 140 -2.07 15.92 -9.54
CA GLY A 140 -2.73 16.71 -8.50
C GLY A 140 -2.04 16.70 -7.15
N GLN A 141 -2.44 17.64 -6.28
CA GLN A 141 -1.84 17.83 -4.95
C GLN A 141 -2.16 16.69 -3.98
N HIS A 142 -3.35 16.09 -4.09
CA HIS A 142 -3.82 14.99 -3.24
C HIS A 142 -2.89 13.75 -3.29
N TYR A 143 -2.11 13.60 -4.38
CA TYR A 143 -1.18 12.49 -4.55
C TYR A 143 0.29 12.87 -4.29
N GLN A 144 0.56 14.11 -3.87
CA GLN A 144 1.94 14.56 -3.65
C GLN A 144 2.66 13.72 -2.59
N ALA A 145 1.99 13.41 -1.48
CA ALA A 145 2.53 12.57 -0.42
C ALA A 145 2.99 11.20 -0.94
N PHE A 146 2.22 10.60 -1.84
CA PHE A 146 2.55 9.31 -2.46
C PHE A 146 3.72 9.42 -3.45
N ARG A 147 3.78 10.48 -4.28
CA ARG A 147 4.88 10.70 -5.24
C ARG A 147 6.22 10.96 -4.55
N THR A 148 6.18 11.67 -3.43
CA THR A 148 7.38 12.06 -2.68
C THR A 148 7.80 11.04 -1.64
N TYR A 149 6.94 10.09 -1.31
CA TYR A 149 7.24 9.07 -0.31
C TYR A 149 8.54 8.32 -0.62
N ARG A 150 9.33 8.17 0.42
CA ARG A 150 10.52 7.33 0.48
C ARG A 150 10.60 6.73 1.87
N SER A 151 10.67 5.40 1.97
CA SER A 151 10.86 4.77 3.27
C SER A 151 12.23 5.09 3.82
N GLN A 152 12.26 5.50 5.09
CA GLN A 152 13.45 5.90 5.82
C GLN A 152 13.53 5.10 7.11
N TRP A 153 14.75 4.77 7.53
CA TRP A 153 15.00 4.08 8.77
C TRP A 153 15.75 5.01 9.72
N HIS A 154 15.16 5.27 10.88
CA HIS A 154 15.77 6.07 11.92
C HIS A 154 15.43 5.48 13.28
N ASP A 155 16.25 5.76 14.27
CA ASP A 155 15.99 5.38 15.65
C ASP A 155 14.91 6.24 16.32
N ARG A 156 14.52 5.84 17.52
CA ARG A 156 13.48 6.53 18.32
C ARG A 156 13.84 7.99 18.60
N VAL A 157 15.12 8.29 18.83
CA VAL A 157 15.56 9.64 19.17
C VAL A 157 15.38 10.55 17.98
N TRP A 158 15.80 10.09 16.80
CA TRP A 158 15.64 10.86 15.56
C TRP A 158 14.15 11.11 15.27
N TRP A 159 13.31 10.07 15.32
CA TRP A 159 11.88 10.23 15.07
C TRP A 159 11.21 11.19 16.05
N GLY A 160 11.53 11.09 17.35
CA GLY A 160 10.98 11.95 18.40
C GLY A 160 11.39 13.41 18.29
N HIS A 161 12.55 13.70 17.71
CA HIS A 161 12.98 15.08 17.44
C HIS A 161 12.29 15.71 16.22
N HIS A 162 11.85 14.87 15.24
CA HIS A 162 11.29 15.36 13.99
C HIS A 162 9.76 15.38 13.98
N TYR A 163 9.11 14.53 14.75
CA TYR A 163 7.66 14.40 14.76
C TYR A 163 7.10 14.30 16.17
N SER A 164 6.13 15.17 16.47
CA SER A 164 5.49 15.23 17.80
C SER A 164 4.38 14.20 18.01
N ARG A 165 3.83 13.63 16.92
CA ARG A 165 2.74 12.67 17.00
C ARG A 165 3.17 11.35 16.39
N ILE A 166 3.47 10.38 17.27
CA ILE A 166 3.88 9.02 16.91
C ILE A 166 3.05 8.03 17.74
N VAL A 167 2.46 7.04 17.10
CA VAL A 167 1.52 6.09 17.73
C VAL A 167 1.89 4.66 17.39
N LEU A 168 1.65 3.73 18.33
CA LEU A 168 1.81 2.29 18.12
C LEU A 168 0.47 1.70 17.67
N ILE A 169 0.44 1.10 16.50
CA ILE A 169 -0.77 0.56 15.89
C ILE A 169 -0.48 -0.82 15.30
N GLY A 170 -1.24 -1.83 15.70
CA GLY A 170 -1.21 -3.16 15.12
C GLY A 170 0.15 -3.87 15.16
N GLY A 171 1.09 -3.38 15.99
CA GLY A 171 2.46 -3.89 16.10
C GLY A 171 3.50 -3.10 15.30
N GLY A 172 3.15 -1.92 14.73
CA GLY A 172 4.07 -0.99 14.07
C GLY A 172 3.88 0.44 14.56
N TRP A 173 4.94 1.24 14.53
CA TRP A 173 4.90 2.65 14.89
C TRP A 173 4.63 3.52 13.68
N TYR A 174 3.71 4.49 13.80
CA TYR A 174 3.35 5.43 12.74
C TYR A 174 3.53 6.86 13.21
N TYR A 175 4.08 7.73 12.36
CA TYR A 175 4.18 9.16 12.62
C TYR A 175 3.22 9.95 11.74
N TRP A 176 2.76 11.08 12.28
CA TRP A 176 1.90 12.01 11.59
C TRP A 176 2.69 13.13 10.93
N ASN A 177 2.43 13.39 9.66
CA ASN A 177 2.99 14.52 8.95
C ASN A 177 2.07 15.01 7.84
N LEU A 178 1.78 16.31 7.82
CA LEU A 178 1.06 17.02 6.75
C LEU A 178 -0.21 16.29 6.25
N GLY A 179 -1.05 15.84 7.16
CA GLY A 179 -2.32 15.21 6.82
C GLY A 179 -2.26 13.70 6.57
N PHE A 180 -1.09 13.08 6.76
CA PHE A 180 -0.88 11.66 6.52
C PHE A 180 -0.19 10.96 7.69
N TRP A 181 -0.49 9.68 7.83
CA TRP A 181 0.25 8.75 8.66
C TRP A 181 1.27 7.98 7.82
N TYR A 182 2.44 7.75 8.39
CA TYR A 182 3.54 7.04 7.74
C TYR A 182 4.17 6.03 8.67
N PRO A 183 4.70 4.88 8.17
CA PRO A 183 5.48 3.95 8.98
C PRO A 183 6.75 4.60 9.53
N ALA A 184 6.96 4.54 10.84
CA ALA A 184 8.18 5.02 11.51
C ALA A 184 9.20 3.88 11.64
N TRP A 185 9.78 3.48 10.51
CA TRP A 185 10.74 2.37 10.46
C TRP A 185 11.94 2.61 11.37
N GLY A 186 12.26 1.62 12.21
CA GLY A 186 13.38 1.69 13.15
C GLY A 186 13.08 2.40 14.47
N TYR A 187 11.88 2.96 14.64
CA TYR A 187 11.49 3.62 15.89
C TYR A 187 11.64 2.68 17.10
N ASP A 188 11.22 1.44 16.94
CA ASP A 188 11.36 0.38 17.96
C ASP A 188 11.51 -0.96 17.25
N PRO A 189 12.67 -1.64 17.37
CA PRO A 189 12.88 -2.93 16.72
C PRO A 189 11.92 -4.04 17.13
N GLY A 190 11.34 -3.95 18.35
CA GLY A 190 10.34 -4.89 18.85
C GLY A 190 8.96 -4.75 18.21
N TYR A 191 8.71 -3.64 17.51
CA TYR A 191 7.42 -3.30 16.91
C TYR A 191 7.63 -2.86 15.46
N SER A 192 7.91 -3.82 14.58
CA SER A 192 8.23 -3.58 13.16
C SER A 192 7.24 -4.24 12.20
N TYR A 193 6.00 -4.45 12.64
CA TYR A 193 4.96 -5.04 11.80
C TYR A 193 4.20 -3.95 11.05
N TYR A 194 4.32 -3.97 9.72
CA TYR A 194 3.65 -3.04 8.82
C TYR A 194 2.98 -3.80 7.66
N PRO A 195 1.64 -3.87 7.57
CA PRO A 195 0.96 -4.46 6.43
C PRO A 195 1.14 -3.69 5.12
N TYR A 196 1.49 -2.41 5.24
CA TYR A 196 1.66 -1.49 4.12
C TYR A 196 2.82 -0.51 4.40
N ASP A 197 3.64 -0.25 3.38
CA ASP A 197 4.75 0.71 3.43
C ASP A 197 4.44 1.92 2.56
N GLY A 198 3.74 2.90 3.13
CA GLY A 198 3.35 4.11 2.43
C GLY A 198 2.45 5.03 3.25
N PRO A 199 2.08 6.18 2.69
CA PRO A 199 1.20 7.14 3.36
C PRO A 199 -0.24 6.62 3.44
N ILE A 200 -0.90 6.92 4.57
CA ILE A 200 -2.32 6.72 4.82
C ILE A 200 -2.91 8.10 5.09
N TYR A 201 -3.84 8.56 4.26
CA TYR A 201 -4.48 9.86 4.45
C TYR A 201 -5.26 9.89 5.77
N GLY A 202 -5.12 10.98 6.51
CA GLY A 202 -5.79 11.16 7.80
C GLY A 202 -7.26 11.54 7.65
N TYR A 203 -8.06 11.10 8.60
CA TYR A 203 -9.48 11.41 8.64
C TYR A 203 -9.92 11.69 10.09
N ASN A 204 -10.60 12.81 10.32
CA ASN A 204 -11.17 13.18 11.62
C ASN A 204 -10.21 13.05 12.83
N ASN A 205 -8.93 13.36 12.65
CA ASN A 205 -7.90 13.18 13.66
C ASN A 205 -7.75 11.75 14.21
N LEU A 206 -8.31 10.77 13.52
CA LEU A 206 -8.23 9.37 13.90
C LEU A 206 -6.82 8.80 13.69
N PRO A 207 -6.37 7.86 14.52
CA PRO A 207 -5.17 7.09 14.24
C PRO A 207 -5.36 6.18 13.01
N PRO A 208 -4.27 5.71 12.39
CA PRO A 208 -4.34 5.07 11.06
C PRO A 208 -5.19 3.79 11.03
N ASP A 209 -5.20 3.00 12.09
CA ASP A 209 -6.06 1.81 12.21
C ASP A 209 -7.55 2.16 12.18
N GLN A 210 -7.93 3.22 12.91
CA GLN A 210 -9.32 3.69 12.93
C GLN A 210 -9.75 4.23 11.55
N VAL A 211 -8.84 4.93 10.85
CA VAL A 211 -9.10 5.38 9.47
C VAL A 211 -9.33 4.18 8.56
N VAL A 212 -8.44 3.19 8.62
CA VAL A 212 -8.55 1.98 7.78
C VAL A 212 -9.81 1.19 8.12
N ALA A 213 -10.18 1.03 9.41
CA ALA A 213 -11.41 0.34 9.83
C ALA A 213 -12.68 1.03 9.30
N ASN A 214 -12.70 2.36 9.32
CA ASN A 214 -13.80 3.12 8.72
C ASN A 214 -13.87 2.91 7.19
N VAL A 215 -12.74 2.88 6.49
CA VAL A 215 -12.68 2.58 5.05
C VAL A 215 -13.15 1.14 4.78
N GLN A 216 -12.67 0.15 5.56
CA GLN A 216 -13.12 -1.24 5.46
C GLN A 216 -14.65 -1.35 5.61
N THR A 217 -15.22 -0.66 6.59
CA THR A 217 -16.67 -0.63 6.82
C THR A 217 -17.41 0.00 5.64
N ALA A 218 -16.96 1.16 5.15
CA ALA A 218 -17.58 1.83 4.01
C ALA A 218 -17.53 0.98 2.73
N LEU A 219 -16.44 0.25 2.54
CA LEU A 219 -16.28 -0.70 1.42
C LEU A 219 -17.14 -1.96 1.60
N GLN A 220 -17.34 -2.44 2.85
CA GLN A 220 -18.27 -3.54 3.13
C GLN A 220 -19.71 -3.14 2.82
N GLU A 221 -20.14 -1.97 3.26
CA GLU A 221 -21.49 -1.44 3.01
C GLU A 221 -21.80 -1.29 1.50
N GLN A 222 -20.74 -1.13 0.68
CA GLN A 222 -20.84 -1.05 -0.77
C GLN A 222 -20.49 -2.36 -1.52
N GLY A 223 -20.20 -3.45 -0.79
CA GLY A 223 -19.96 -4.77 -1.38
C GLY A 223 -18.56 -5.01 -1.96
N TYR A 224 -17.59 -4.11 -1.71
CA TYR A 224 -16.21 -4.27 -2.18
C TYR A 224 -15.31 -5.05 -1.22
N TYR A 225 -15.55 -4.94 0.09
CA TYR A 225 -14.72 -5.59 1.09
C TYR A 225 -15.49 -6.71 1.80
N HIS A 226 -14.90 -7.91 1.88
CA HIS A 226 -15.53 -9.09 2.48
C HIS A 226 -14.71 -9.69 3.64
N GLY A 227 -13.68 -8.94 4.10
CA GLY A 227 -12.85 -9.35 5.23
C GLY A 227 -13.37 -8.85 6.57
N GLU A 228 -12.62 -9.15 7.61
CA GLU A 228 -12.82 -8.60 8.96
C GLU A 228 -12.42 -7.11 8.98
N VAL A 229 -13.17 -6.30 9.73
CA VAL A 229 -12.81 -4.91 10.01
C VAL A 229 -11.74 -4.89 11.10
N ASP A 230 -10.49 -5.03 10.71
CA ASP A 230 -9.32 -5.18 11.58
C ASP A 230 -8.44 -3.92 11.67
N GLY A 231 -8.73 -2.91 10.85
CA GLY A 231 -7.96 -1.66 10.78
C GLY A 231 -6.59 -1.81 10.13
N LEU A 232 -6.32 -2.91 9.44
CA LEU A 232 -5.05 -3.16 8.78
C LEU A 232 -5.16 -2.97 7.27
N LEU A 233 -4.25 -2.18 6.70
CA LEU A 233 -4.17 -1.95 5.25
C LEU A 233 -3.42 -3.10 4.56
N GLY A 234 -3.91 -4.32 4.77
CA GLY A 234 -3.38 -5.54 4.20
C GLY A 234 -3.76 -5.76 2.73
N PRO A 235 -3.31 -6.86 2.11
CA PRO A 235 -3.58 -7.14 0.70
C PRO A 235 -5.06 -7.16 0.33
N LEU A 236 -5.92 -7.75 1.17
CA LEU A 236 -7.37 -7.83 0.93
C LEU A 236 -8.02 -6.44 0.94
N THR A 237 -7.71 -5.62 1.94
CA THR A 237 -8.20 -4.23 2.03
C THR A 237 -7.73 -3.42 0.83
N ARG A 238 -6.47 -3.55 0.43
CA ARG A 238 -5.90 -2.84 -0.71
C ARG A 238 -6.51 -3.26 -2.04
N ALA A 239 -6.84 -4.54 -2.21
CA ALA A 239 -7.57 -5.03 -3.38
C ALA A 239 -8.98 -4.42 -3.46
N ALA A 240 -9.72 -4.41 -2.35
CA ALA A 240 -11.05 -3.80 -2.27
C ALA A 240 -11.03 -2.29 -2.58
N ILE A 241 -10.01 -1.56 -2.08
CA ILE A 241 -9.81 -0.15 -2.43
C ILE A 241 -9.56 -0.01 -3.93
N ALA A 242 -8.70 -0.85 -4.52
CA ALA A 242 -8.39 -0.80 -5.95
C ALA A 242 -9.63 -1.03 -6.84
N ASP A 243 -10.48 -1.99 -6.47
CA ASP A 243 -11.71 -2.29 -7.19
C ASP A 243 -12.70 -1.12 -7.09
N TYR A 244 -12.88 -0.58 -5.89
CA TYR A 244 -13.68 0.63 -5.67
C TYR A 244 -13.17 1.82 -6.49
N GLN A 245 -11.86 2.08 -6.44
CA GLN A 245 -11.24 3.18 -7.19
C GLN A 245 -11.46 3.02 -8.70
N ARG A 246 -11.33 1.80 -9.23
CA ARG A 246 -11.58 1.49 -10.63
C ARG A 246 -13.03 1.81 -11.04
N ASP A 247 -13.99 1.36 -10.26
CA ASP A 247 -15.41 1.55 -10.54
C ASP A 247 -15.83 3.01 -10.41
N ARG A 248 -15.12 3.80 -9.60
CA ARG A 248 -15.37 5.24 -9.42
C ARG A 248 -14.55 6.13 -10.36
N GLY A 249 -13.73 5.56 -11.25
CA GLY A 249 -12.87 6.32 -12.17
C GLY A 249 -11.77 7.12 -11.47
N LEU A 250 -11.36 6.69 -10.26
CA LEU A 250 -10.24 7.28 -9.52
C LEU A 250 -8.92 6.67 -9.98
N TYR A 251 -7.79 7.30 -9.62
CA TYR A 251 -6.50 6.62 -9.74
C TYR A 251 -6.49 5.38 -8.86
N ILE A 252 -6.04 4.25 -9.44
CA ILE A 252 -5.92 2.98 -8.72
C ILE A 252 -4.65 3.02 -7.87
N THR A 253 -4.76 3.61 -6.69
CA THR A 253 -3.64 3.74 -5.75
C THR A 253 -3.52 2.53 -4.84
N SER A 254 -4.61 1.77 -4.66
CA SER A 254 -4.72 0.69 -3.68
C SER A 254 -4.35 1.16 -2.26
N ALA A 255 -4.54 2.43 -1.97
CA ALA A 255 -4.19 3.05 -0.70
C ALA A 255 -5.31 3.98 -0.23
N VAL A 256 -5.27 4.34 1.04
CA VAL A 256 -6.19 5.32 1.63
C VAL A 256 -5.69 6.71 1.24
N ASP A 257 -6.25 7.25 0.17
CA ASP A 257 -5.99 8.61 -0.31
C ASP A 257 -7.21 9.51 -0.16
N GLU A 258 -7.00 10.81 -0.25
CA GLU A 258 -8.05 11.81 -0.04
C GLU A 258 -9.21 11.68 -1.04
N PRO A 259 -8.98 11.53 -2.37
CA PRO A 259 -10.08 11.36 -3.31
C PRO A 259 -10.91 10.11 -3.06
N THR A 260 -10.30 9.02 -2.60
CA THR A 260 -11.00 7.80 -2.21
C THR A 260 -11.91 8.04 -1.01
N LEU A 261 -11.39 8.69 0.04
CA LEU A 261 -12.20 9.03 1.21
C LEU A 261 -13.36 9.96 0.86
N ALA A 262 -13.09 10.98 0.07
CA ALA A 262 -14.13 11.90 -0.39
C ALA A 262 -15.24 11.17 -1.18
N SER A 263 -14.86 10.24 -2.06
CA SER A 263 -15.79 9.40 -2.82
C SER A 263 -16.61 8.46 -1.94
N LEU A 264 -16.05 7.99 -0.81
CA LEU A 264 -16.73 7.20 0.21
C LEU A 264 -17.64 8.05 1.12
N GLY A 265 -17.70 9.38 0.94
CA GLY A 265 -18.44 10.29 1.80
C GLY A 265 -17.76 10.63 3.12
N MET A 266 -16.47 10.33 3.23
CA MET A 266 -15.60 10.56 4.38
C MET A 266 -14.83 11.88 4.20
N THR A 267 -15.49 13.02 4.47
CA THR A 267 -14.92 14.38 4.30
C THR A 267 -15.17 15.23 5.53
#